data_2e05814e873e477b5243ea8755c7fcac
#
_entry.id   2e05814e873e477b5243ea8755c7fcac
#
_cell.length_a   1.000
_cell.length_b   1.000
_cell.length_c   1.000
_cell.angle_alpha   90.00
_cell.angle_beta   90.00
_cell.angle_gamma   90.00
#
_symmetry.space_group_name_H-M   'P 1'
#
loop_
_entity.id
_entity.type
_entity.pdbx_description
1 polymer ?
#
loop_
_entity_poly.entity_id
_entity_poly.type
_entity_poly.pdbx_seq_one_letter_code
_entity_poly.pdbx_strand_id
1 'polypeptide(L)'
;DNIDSYQGKSGQNAKAFINNIIDPNVIGFGTIDDIDQLAGKRGDRQSSAGQLEITAVLMESFAGANTVVRGNCTFGMFSNYPENVDDALRQRAGARFLVDGPQTRDDYTDILNLLMGENHDIPLGDHEAYAAQEIKTAVAKSFEGHARPQEAGLMQVFDKVSDKIGELDTIAKLGTYLKGIQEADPRFTGRAIKNITDAVKVRAMDFELPDEWMEEPDIFLFKDYEHKKGMIAELRQPITVDMVVQEINRYADSEFRYADKSD
;
A
#
# COMPACT_ATOMS: atom_id res chain seq x y z
N ASP A 1 18.36 -6.49 -4.04
CA ASP A 1 19.21 -6.34 -2.84
C ASP A 1 20.50 -5.66 -3.22
N ASN A 2 20.62 -4.36 -2.91
CA ASN A 2 21.82 -3.57 -3.22
C ASN A 2 22.82 -3.51 -2.06
N ILE A 3 22.45 -4.03 -0.90
CA ILE A 3 23.35 -4.11 0.26
C ILE A 3 23.83 -5.56 0.41
N ASP A 4 25.14 -5.76 0.25
CA ASP A 4 25.79 -7.04 0.42
C ASP A 4 26.77 -6.97 1.60
N SER A 5 26.94 -8.09 2.31
CA SER A 5 27.86 -8.19 3.45
C SER A 5 29.36 -8.14 3.04
N TYR A 6 29.66 -8.27 1.74
CA TYR A 6 31.03 -8.18 1.23
C TYR A 6 31.39 -6.74 0.87
N GLN A 7 32.48 -6.24 1.44
CA GLN A 7 33.00 -4.90 1.18
C GLN A 7 33.28 -4.68 -0.31
N GLY A 8 32.81 -3.57 -0.88
CA GLY A 8 32.98 -3.23 -2.30
C GLY A 8 31.89 -3.75 -3.25
N LYS A 9 31.09 -4.75 -2.86
CA LYS A 9 30.08 -5.34 -3.75
C LYS A 9 28.83 -4.47 -3.84
N SER A 10 28.45 -3.80 -2.76
CA SER A 10 27.31 -2.87 -2.73
C SER A 10 27.53 -1.68 -3.66
N GLY A 11 28.72 -1.09 -3.66
CA GLY A 11 29.09 -0.02 -4.58
C GLY A 11 29.13 -0.47 -6.04
N GLN A 12 29.61 -1.68 -6.30
CA GLN A 12 29.62 -2.26 -7.66
C GLN A 12 28.20 -2.49 -8.19
N ASN A 13 27.30 -3.03 -7.37
CA ASN A 13 25.89 -3.25 -7.73
C ASN A 13 25.19 -1.92 -8.02
N ALA A 14 25.40 -0.91 -7.18
CA ALA A 14 24.85 0.44 -7.41
C ALA A 14 25.37 1.05 -8.72
N LYS A 15 26.68 0.89 -9.00
CA LYS A 15 27.28 1.39 -10.25
C LYS A 15 26.75 0.65 -11.47
N ALA A 16 26.56 -0.65 -11.41
CA ALA A 16 25.97 -1.45 -12.49
C ALA A 16 24.54 -1.02 -12.77
N PHE A 17 23.72 -0.83 -11.71
CA PHE A 17 22.35 -0.32 -11.83
C PHE A 17 22.32 1.03 -12.55
N ILE A 18 23.14 2.00 -12.11
CA ILE A 18 23.19 3.33 -12.71
C ILE A 18 23.63 3.25 -14.17
N ASN A 19 24.67 2.47 -14.48
CA ASN A 19 25.17 2.32 -15.85
C ASN A 19 24.11 1.81 -16.83
N ASN A 20 23.25 0.89 -16.38
CA ASN A 20 22.13 0.40 -17.19
C ASN A 20 21.09 1.49 -17.48
N ILE A 21 20.87 2.42 -16.54
CA ILE A 21 19.90 3.51 -16.70
C ILE A 21 20.45 4.62 -17.59
N ILE A 22 21.74 4.95 -17.48
CA ILE A 22 22.39 6.04 -18.24
C ILE A 22 22.88 5.61 -19.63
N ASP A 23 22.61 4.37 -20.05
CA ASP A 23 22.99 3.88 -21.39
C ASP A 23 22.46 4.82 -22.47
N PRO A 24 23.31 5.38 -23.35
CA PRO A 24 22.89 6.33 -24.37
C PRO A 24 21.95 5.73 -25.44
N ASN A 25 21.86 4.41 -25.53
CA ASN A 25 21.06 3.71 -26.54
C ASN A 25 19.60 3.50 -26.11
N VAL A 26 19.24 3.84 -24.86
CA VAL A 26 17.90 3.64 -24.30
C VAL A 26 17.38 4.89 -23.63
N ILE A 27 16.07 4.97 -23.44
CA ILE A 27 15.45 5.94 -22.52
C ILE A 27 15.34 5.24 -21.18
N GLY A 28 16.16 5.67 -20.20
CA GLY A 28 16.27 5.05 -18.90
C GLY A 28 15.46 5.79 -17.82
N PHE A 29 14.70 5.05 -17.04
CA PHE A 29 14.09 5.54 -15.80
C PHE A 29 14.47 4.60 -14.65
N GLY A 30 15.26 5.12 -13.72
CA GLY A 30 15.69 4.38 -12.53
C GLY A 30 14.86 4.76 -11.31
N THR A 31 14.44 3.78 -10.52
CA THR A 31 13.78 4.01 -9.25
C THR A 31 14.61 3.46 -8.11
N ILE A 32 14.76 4.25 -7.05
CA ILE A 32 15.45 3.86 -5.82
C ILE A 32 14.47 4.10 -4.69
N ASP A 33 13.95 3.00 -4.15
CA ASP A 33 13.04 3.04 -3.00
C ASP A 33 13.82 3.01 -1.69
N ASP A 34 13.22 3.54 -0.63
CA ASP A 34 13.82 3.65 0.71
C ASP A 34 15.25 4.22 0.68
N ILE A 35 15.47 5.31 -0.09
CA ILE A 35 16.80 5.90 -0.28
C ILE A 35 17.45 6.33 1.05
N ASP A 36 16.68 6.68 2.07
CA ASP A 36 17.13 6.99 3.42
C ASP A 36 17.83 5.80 4.09
N GLN A 37 17.42 4.56 3.75
CA GLN A 37 18.08 3.35 4.25
C GLN A 37 19.32 2.99 3.43
N LEU A 38 19.33 3.29 2.13
CA LEU A 38 20.44 2.98 1.23
C LEU A 38 21.56 4.02 1.30
N ALA A 39 21.20 5.30 1.43
CA ALA A 39 22.11 6.43 1.41
C ALA A 39 21.82 7.40 2.56
N GLY A 40 21.90 6.90 3.79
CA GLY A 40 21.74 7.67 5.01
C GLY A 40 22.86 8.66 5.28
N LYS A 41 22.66 9.54 6.28
CA LYS A 41 23.62 10.58 6.67
C LYS A 41 25.00 10.01 6.97
N ARG A 42 26.02 10.61 6.37
CA ARG A 42 27.42 10.30 6.68
C ARG A 42 27.75 10.80 8.09
N GLY A 43 28.31 9.93 8.91
CA GLY A 43 28.67 10.24 10.30
C GLY A 43 27.67 9.71 11.33
N ASP A 44 26.58 9.14 10.93
CA ASP A 44 25.75 8.34 11.81
C ASP A 44 26.51 7.06 12.18
N ARG A 45 26.64 6.79 13.49
CA ARG A 45 27.40 5.63 14.01
C ARG A 45 26.84 4.28 13.55
N GLN A 46 25.64 4.28 12.98
CA GLN A 46 24.97 3.08 12.49
C GLN A 46 25.12 2.86 10.98
N SER A 47 25.73 3.79 10.23
CA SER A 47 25.91 3.63 8.79
C SER A 47 26.91 2.51 8.48
N SER A 48 26.47 1.51 7.71
CA SER A 48 27.35 0.42 7.26
C SER A 48 28.32 0.90 6.17
N ALA A 49 29.45 0.19 6.01
CA ALA A 49 30.39 0.47 4.92
C ALA A 49 29.72 0.41 3.54
N GLY A 50 28.77 -0.51 3.34
CA GLY A 50 28.00 -0.63 2.10
C GLY A 50 27.11 0.57 1.81
N GLN A 51 26.48 1.18 2.82
CA GLN A 51 25.70 2.41 2.67
C GLN A 51 26.57 3.60 2.26
N LEU A 52 27.74 3.72 2.85
CA LEU A 52 28.70 4.79 2.50
C LEU A 52 29.20 4.63 1.06
N GLU A 53 29.43 3.42 0.59
CA GLU A 53 29.82 3.12 -0.79
C GLU A 53 28.69 3.48 -1.77
N ILE A 54 27.45 3.07 -1.48
CA ILE A 54 26.29 3.40 -2.31
C ILE A 54 26.10 4.91 -2.38
N THR A 55 26.15 5.59 -1.24
CA THR A 55 26.04 7.07 -1.18
C THR A 55 27.10 7.75 -2.04
N ALA A 56 28.34 7.29 -1.95
CA ALA A 56 29.44 7.86 -2.74
C ALA A 56 29.21 7.65 -4.26
N VAL A 57 28.79 6.46 -4.68
CA VAL A 57 28.48 6.15 -6.08
C VAL A 57 27.34 7.00 -6.61
N LEU A 58 26.25 7.14 -5.84
CA LEU A 58 25.11 7.98 -6.22
C LEU A 58 25.52 9.45 -6.36
N MET A 59 26.31 9.96 -5.42
CA MET A 59 26.79 11.33 -5.46
C MET A 59 27.71 11.61 -6.65
N GLU A 60 28.60 10.69 -6.97
CA GLU A 60 29.46 10.81 -8.15
C GLU A 60 28.63 10.77 -9.43
N SER A 61 27.64 9.87 -9.50
CA SER A 61 26.82 9.67 -10.70
C SER A 61 25.86 10.81 -10.99
N PHE A 62 25.31 11.46 -9.96
CA PHE A 62 24.31 12.53 -10.16
C PHE A 62 24.90 13.93 -10.31
N ALA A 63 26.07 14.20 -9.77
CA ALA A 63 26.70 15.51 -9.89
C ALA A 63 28.22 15.47 -9.61
N GLY A 64 28.88 14.36 -9.90
CA GLY A 64 30.33 14.24 -9.80
C GLY A 64 31.06 14.95 -10.97
N ALA A 65 32.37 15.09 -10.85
CA ALA A 65 33.21 15.73 -11.87
C ALA A 65 33.15 15.02 -13.25
N ASN A 66 32.80 13.71 -13.23
CA ASN A 66 32.70 12.90 -14.44
C ASN A 66 31.25 12.62 -14.88
N THR A 67 30.28 13.33 -14.29
CA THR A 67 28.87 13.14 -14.62
C THR A 67 28.58 13.65 -16.02
N VAL A 68 28.07 12.75 -16.86
CA VAL A 68 27.58 13.12 -18.20
C VAL A 68 26.08 13.35 -18.10
N VAL A 69 25.63 14.59 -18.19
CA VAL A 69 24.20 14.91 -18.27
C VAL A 69 23.70 14.52 -19.65
N ARG A 70 22.82 13.52 -19.69
CA ARG A 70 22.16 13.08 -20.93
C ARG A 70 20.67 13.25 -20.75
N GLY A 71 19.99 13.79 -21.74
CA GLY A 71 18.54 13.98 -21.70
C GLY A 71 17.70 12.69 -21.82
N ASN A 72 18.35 11.52 -21.86
CA ASN A 72 17.72 10.23 -22.07
C ASN A 72 17.45 9.45 -20.77
N CYS A 73 17.80 9.98 -19.61
CA CYS A 73 17.59 9.25 -18.36
C CYS A 73 17.07 10.14 -17.22
N THR A 74 16.33 9.52 -16.32
CA THR A 74 15.80 10.14 -15.09
C THR A 74 15.88 9.15 -13.94
N PHE A 75 16.09 9.67 -12.73
CA PHE A 75 16.05 8.87 -11.50
C PHE A 75 14.99 9.41 -10.55
N GLY A 76 14.11 8.53 -10.07
CA GLY A 76 13.20 8.76 -8.96
C GLY A 76 13.76 8.16 -7.66
N MET A 77 13.93 8.98 -6.64
CA MET A 77 14.31 8.53 -5.31
C MET A 77 13.13 8.71 -4.36
N PHE A 78 12.76 7.66 -3.65
CA PHE A 78 11.62 7.65 -2.73
C PHE A 78 12.10 7.47 -1.30
N SER A 79 11.50 8.21 -0.37
CA SER A 79 11.80 8.11 1.07
C SER A 79 10.60 8.53 1.90
N ASN A 80 10.38 7.81 2.99
CA ASN A 80 9.44 8.20 4.04
C ASN A 80 10.11 9.14 5.08
N TYR A 81 11.45 9.18 5.11
CA TYR A 81 12.25 9.94 6.08
C TYR A 81 13.32 10.76 5.36
N PRO A 82 12.91 11.80 4.58
CA PRO A 82 13.86 12.58 3.77
C PRO A 82 14.93 13.29 4.61
N GLU A 83 14.65 13.51 5.90
CA GLU A 83 15.63 14.05 6.86
C GLU A 83 16.79 13.09 7.16
N ASN A 84 16.61 11.79 6.92
CA ASN A 84 17.65 10.78 7.11
C ASN A 84 18.52 10.57 5.87
N VAL A 85 18.12 11.09 4.71
CA VAL A 85 18.92 11.06 3.48
C VAL A 85 20.13 11.98 3.65
N ASP A 86 21.30 11.55 3.13
CA ASP A 86 22.50 12.40 3.11
C ASP A 86 22.21 13.77 2.49
N ASP A 87 22.58 14.84 3.20
CA ASP A 87 22.25 16.22 2.81
C ASP A 87 22.81 16.60 1.44
N ALA A 88 24.00 16.12 1.10
CA ALA A 88 24.62 16.42 -0.19
C ALA A 88 23.93 15.67 -1.35
N LEU A 89 23.42 14.45 -1.08
CA LEU A 89 22.61 13.73 -2.06
C LEU A 89 21.24 14.41 -2.24
N ARG A 90 20.60 14.80 -1.14
CA ARG A 90 19.31 15.51 -1.17
C ARG A 90 19.40 16.85 -1.92
N GLN A 91 20.51 17.58 -1.79
CA GLN A 91 20.74 18.83 -2.53
C GLN A 91 20.91 18.63 -4.04
N ARG A 92 21.28 17.42 -4.48
CA ARG A 92 21.43 17.05 -5.89
C ARG A 92 20.13 16.68 -6.58
N ALA A 93 19.06 16.44 -5.82
CA ALA A 93 17.72 16.21 -6.36
C ALA A 93 17.19 17.50 -6.99
N GLY A 94 17.04 17.52 -8.32
CA GLY A 94 16.62 18.69 -9.09
C GLY A 94 15.15 19.07 -8.87
N ALA A 95 14.30 18.10 -8.59
CA ALA A 95 12.89 18.29 -8.25
C ALA A 95 12.56 17.48 -6.98
N ARG A 96 11.69 18.03 -6.15
CA ARG A 96 11.23 17.38 -4.91
C ARG A 96 9.73 17.47 -4.84
N PHE A 97 9.12 16.34 -4.62
CA PHE A 97 7.67 16.23 -4.52
C PHE A 97 7.31 15.61 -3.19
N LEU A 98 6.42 16.26 -2.45
CA LEU A 98 5.75 15.66 -1.33
C LEU A 98 4.56 14.87 -1.88
N VAL A 99 4.50 13.59 -1.58
CA VAL A 99 3.37 12.73 -1.92
C VAL A 99 2.67 12.38 -0.63
N ASP A 100 1.60 13.09 -0.35
CA ASP A 100 0.76 12.81 0.81
C ASP A 100 -0.01 11.51 0.61
N GLY A 101 -0.37 10.87 1.73
CA GLY A 101 -1.35 9.79 1.71
C GLY A 101 -2.74 10.33 1.35
N PRO A 102 -3.76 9.45 1.26
CA PRO A 102 -5.13 9.86 0.96
C PRO A 102 -5.62 10.88 2.00
N GLN A 103 -6.16 12.01 1.53
CA GLN A 103 -6.58 13.14 2.36
C GLN A 103 -8.10 13.31 2.39
N THR A 104 -8.78 12.96 1.31
CA THR A 104 -10.21 13.12 1.16
C THR A 104 -10.95 11.79 1.19
N ARG A 105 -12.27 11.82 1.45
CA ARG A 105 -13.11 10.63 1.32
C ARG A 105 -13.07 10.04 -0.10
N ASP A 106 -12.92 10.90 -1.12
CA ASP A 106 -12.84 10.47 -2.52
C ASP A 106 -11.55 9.69 -2.78
N ASP A 107 -10.41 10.13 -2.23
CA ASP A 107 -9.14 9.40 -2.32
C ASP A 107 -9.27 7.99 -1.73
N TYR A 108 -9.92 7.86 -0.54
CA TYR A 108 -10.14 6.56 0.09
C TYR A 108 -11.09 5.69 -0.72
N THR A 109 -12.11 6.29 -1.32
CA THR A 109 -13.05 5.58 -2.19
C THR A 109 -12.36 5.06 -3.44
N ASP A 110 -11.57 5.90 -4.10
CA ASP A 110 -10.87 5.56 -5.34
C ASP A 110 -9.82 4.46 -5.10
N ILE A 111 -9.04 4.58 -4.01
CA ILE A 111 -8.03 3.56 -3.65
C ILE A 111 -8.73 2.25 -3.31
N LEU A 112 -9.80 2.27 -2.51
CA LEU A 112 -10.54 1.07 -2.16
C LEU A 112 -11.12 0.40 -3.40
N ASN A 113 -11.80 1.16 -4.26
CA ASN A 113 -12.38 0.66 -5.50
C ASN A 113 -11.32 0.05 -6.43
N LEU A 114 -10.19 0.74 -6.62
CA LEU A 114 -9.08 0.25 -7.42
C LEU A 114 -8.51 -1.07 -6.88
N LEU A 115 -8.29 -1.14 -5.56
CA LEU A 115 -7.66 -2.29 -4.91
C LEU A 115 -8.61 -3.49 -4.78
N MET A 116 -9.92 -3.27 -4.68
CA MET A 116 -10.91 -4.36 -4.64
C MET A 116 -10.95 -5.14 -5.96
N GLY A 117 -10.74 -4.47 -7.08
CA GLY A 117 -10.83 -5.10 -8.41
C GLY A 117 -12.27 -5.39 -8.81
N GLU A 118 -12.49 -6.45 -9.61
CA GLU A 118 -13.77 -6.71 -10.25
C GLU A 118 -14.60 -7.82 -9.56
N ASN A 119 -14.08 -8.48 -8.53
CA ASN A 119 -14.73 -9.63 -7.88
C ASN A 119 -15.72 -9.21 -6.78
N HIS A 120 -16.57 -8.22 -7.08
CA HIS A 120 -17.63 -7.78 -6.16
C HIS A 120 -18.76 -7.09 -6.91
N ASP A 121 -19.96 -7.13 -6.32
CA ASP A 121 -21.15 -6.43 -6.80
C ASP A 121 -21.48 -5.20 -5.92
N ILE A 122 -20.52 -4.72 -5.13
CA ILE A 122 -20.71 -3.55 -4.27
C ILE A 122 -20.78 -2.31 -5.16
N PRO A 123 -21.89 -1.56 -5.14
CA PRO A 123 -22.00 -0.35 -5.95
C PRO A 123 -21.00 0.72 -5.48
N LEU A 124 -20.46 1.49 -6.42
CA LEU A 124 -19.56 2.60 -6.12
C LEU A 124 -20.26 3.64 -5.22
N GLY A 125 -21.48 3.96 -5.52
CA GLY A 125 -22.25 5.00 -4.84
C GLY A 125 -21.83 6.41 -5.26
N ASP A 126 -22.48 7.39 -4.64
CA ASP A 126 -22.25 8.82 -4.88
C ASP A 126 -22.21 9.55 -3.54
N HIS A 127 -21.09 10.19 -3.24
CA HIS A 127 -20.91 10.97 -2.01
C HIS A 127 -21.95 12.09 -1.84
N GLU A 128 -22.36 12.72 -2.93
CA GLU A 128 -23.36 13.81 -2.87
C GLU A 128 -24.75 13.29 -2.60
N ALA A 129 -25.11 12.15 -3.19
CA ALA A 129 -26.43 11.55 -3.04
C ALA A 129 -26.74 11.17 -1.59
N TYR A 130 -25.79 10.54 -0.88
CA TYR A 130 -26.04 10.17 0.52
C TYR A 130 -25.79 11.30 1.51
N ALA A 131 -24.99 12.31 1.17
CA ALA A 131 -24.82 13.49 2.02
C ALA A 131 -26.11 14.33 2.12
N ALA A 132 -26.98 14.26 1.12
CA ALA A 132 -28.26 14.95 1.08
C ALA A 132 -29.43 14.15 1.70
N GLN A 133 -29.25 12.86 1.99
CA GLN A 133 -30.27 12.03 2.60
C GLN A 133 -30.38 12.31 4.10
N GLU A 134 -31.56 12.71 4.57
CA GLU A 134 -31.91 12.63 5.99
C GLU A 134 -31.85 11.17 6.44
N ILE A 135 -30.92 10.87 7.33
CA ILE A 135 -30.64 9.51 7.80
C ILE A 135 -31.84 9.04 8.62
N LYS A 136 -32.66 8.18 8.03
CA LYS A 136 -33.55 7.33 8.82
C LYS A 136 -32.67 6.23 9.42
N THR A 137 -32.37 6.39 10.70
CA THR A 137 -31.68 5.41 11.52
C THR A 137 -32.47 4.10 11.58
N ALA A 138 -32.33 3.27 10.55
CA ALA A 138 -32.58 1.86 10.70
C ALA A 138 -31.31 1.29 11.31
N VAL A 139 -31.28 1.24 12.64
CA VAL A 139 -30.23 0.61 13.41
C VAL A 139 -29.96 -0.75 12.79
N ALA A 140 -28.74 -0.92 12.29
CA ALA A 140 -28.26 -2.15 11.71
C ALA A 140 -28.46 -3.29 12.70
N LYS A 141 -29.46 -4.11 12.48
CA LYS A 141 -29.90 -5.19 13.38
C LYS A 141 -29.09 -6.46 13.25
N SER A 142 -28.05 -6.50 12.40
CA SER A 142 -27.40 -7.77 12.12
C SER A 142 -25.94 -7.62 11.77
N PHE A 143 -25.14 -7.19 12.72
CA PHE A 143 -23.72 -7.36 12.62
C PHE A 143 -23.29 -8.38 13.68
N GLU A 144 -23.12 -9.64 13.27
CA GLU A 144 -22.51 -10.67 14.09
C GLU A 144 -20.98 -10.63 13.92
N GLY A 145 -20.25 -10.83 15.01
CA GLY A 145 -18.78 -10.85 15.00
C GLY A 145 -18.14 -9.46 14.82
N HIS A 146 -17.18 -9.35 13.90
CA HIS A 146 -16.43 -8.10 13.63
C HIS A 146 -17.19 -7.08 12.78
N ALA A 147 -18.46 -7.28 12.54
CA ALA A 147 -19.32 -6.31 11.87
C ALA A 147 -19.40 -4.97 12.62
N ARG A 148 -19.16 -4.96 13.94
CA ARG A 148 -18.90 -3.74 14.71
C ARG A 148 -17.48 -3.73 15.26
N PRO A 149 -16.85 -2.53 15.35
CA PRO A 149 -15.57 -2.36 16.02
C PRO A 149 -15.62 -2.79 17.48
N GLN A 150 -14.49 -3.20 18.03
CA GLN A 150 -14.35 -3.62 19.43
C GLN A 150 -13.70 -2.54 20.29
N GLU A 151 -12.77 -1.76 19.75
CA GLU A 151 -12.10 -0.69 20.46
C GLU A 151 -12.99 0.55 20.57
N ALA A 152 -13.05 1.14 21.77
CA ALA A 152 -13.98 2.24 22.08
C ALA A 152 -13.80 3.46 21.15
N GLY A 153 -12.55 3.81 20.83
CA GLY A 153 -12.24 4.91 19.91
C GLY A 153 -12.79 4.66 18.51
N LEU A 154 -12.61 3.45 18.00
CA LEU A 154 -13.11 3.08 16.68
C LEU A 154 -14.64 2.94 16.66
N MET A 155 -15.27 2.46 17.74
CA MET A 155 -16.72 2.43 17.87
C MET A 155 -17.34 3.83 17.74
N GLN A 156 -16.74 4.85 18.37
CA GLN A 156 -17.18 6.24 18.25
C GLN A 156 -17.11 6.75 16.81
N VAL A 157 -16.05 6.39 16.07
CA VAL A 157 -15.91 6.74 14.65
C VAL A 157 -16.99 6.05 13.82
N PHE A 158 -17.18 4.74 14.04
CA PHE A 158 -18.18 3.94 13.33
C PHE A 158 -19.60 4.49 13.54
N ASP A 159 -20.00 4.71 14.80
CA ASP A 159 -21.32 5.21 15.15
C ASP A 159 -21.52 6.61 14.56
N LYS A 160 -20.55 7.54 14.69
CA LYS A 160 -20.61 8.88 14.11
C LYS A 160 -20.79 8.87 12.58
N VAL A 161 -20.11 7.95 11.89
CA VAL A 161 -20.22 7.83 10.44
C VAL A 161 -21.56 7.22 10.07
N SER A 162 -21.94 6.10 10.71
CA SER A 162 -23.24 5.42 10.46
C SER A 162 -24.44 6.31 10.75
N ASP A 163 -24.39 7.10 11.82
CA ASP A 163 -25.44 8.08 12.13
C ASP A 163 -25.59 9.15 11.05
N LYS A 164 -24.47 9.49 10.39
CA LYS A 164 -24.44 10.55 9.37
C LYS A 164 -24.85 10.05 7.98
N ILE A 165 -24.42 8.87 7.57
CA ILE A 165 -24.57 8.38 6.20
C ILE A 165 -25.35 7.07 6.06
N GLY A 166 -25.81 6.48 7.17
CA GLY A 166 -26.53 5.20 7.21
C GLY A 166 -25.62 3.99 7.07
N GLU A 167 -26.16 2.88 6.57
CA GLU A 167 -25.41 1.65 6.37
C GLU A 167 -24.24 1.82 5.38
N LEU A 168 -23.13 1.14 5.64
CA LEU A 168 -21.91 1.20 4.80
C LEU A 168 -22.05 0.26 3.61
N ASP A 169 -23.00 0.50 2.73
CA ASP A 169 -23.43 -0.39 1.63
C ASP A 169 -22.85 -0.04 0.26
N THR A 170 -22.03 1.01 0.17
CA THR A 170 -21.37 1.44 -1.08
C THR A 170 -19.88 1.70 -0.85
N ILE A 171 -19.08 1.63 -1.92
CA ILE A 171 -17.65 1.97 -1.88
C ILE A 171 -17.44 3.41 -1.39
N ALA A 172 -18.28 4.37 -1.81
CA ALA A 172 -18.23 5.76 -1.37
C ALA A 172 -18.41 5.89 0.16
N LYS A 173 -19.38 5.17 0.74
CA LYS A 173 -19.61 5.17 2.19
C LYS A 173 -18.47 4.46 2.95
N LEU A 174 -17.94 3.35 2.41
CA LEU A 174 -16.75 2.71 2.95
C LEU A 174 -15.54 3.65 2.93
N GLY A 175 -15.33 4.41 1.85
CA GLY A 175 -14.31 5.46 1.76
C GLY A 175 -14.51 6.56 2.80
N THR A 176 -15.75 6.97 3.07
CA THR A 176 -16.07 7.92 4.14
C THR A 176 -15.72 7.37 5.52
N TYR A 177 -15.98 6.08 5.75
CA TYR A 177 -15.60 5.42 7.01
C TYR A 177 -14.08 5.33 7.17
N LEU A 178 -13.35 4.93 6.13
CA LEU A 178 -11.88 4.92 6.12
C LEU A 178 -11.30 6.32 6.42
N LYS A 179 -11.89 7.37 5.83
CA LYS A 179 -11.51 8.76 6.14
C LYS A 179 -11.77 9.12 7.61
N GLY A 180 -12.90 8.71 8.17
CA GLY A 180 -13.21 8.91 9.59
C GLY A 180 -12.19 8.23 10.52
N ILE A 181 -11.73 7.02 10.15
CA ILE A 181 -10.66 6.30 10.87
C ILE A 181 -9.35 7.09 10.80
N GLN A 182 -8.98 7.58 9.62
CA GLN A 182 -7.76 8.38 9.45
C GLN A 182 -7.78 9.70 10.24
N GLU A 183 -8.93 10.33 10.38
CA GLU A 183 -9.09 11.54 11.22
C GLU A 183 -8.88 11.24 12.71
N ALA A 184 -9.25 10.03 13.16
CA ALA A 184 -9.05 9.59 14.54
C ALA A 184 -7.64 9.03 14.78
N ASP A 185 -7.04 8.39 13.77
CA ASP A 185 -5.65 7.89 13.82
C ASP A 185 -4.90 8.28 12.54
N PRO A 186 -4.09 9.36 12.57
CA PRO A 186 -3.34 9.84 11.40
C PRO A 186 -2.32 8.83 10.83
N ARG A 187 -2.00 7.75 11.56
CA ARG A 187 -1.11 6.67 11.08
C ARG A 187 -1.82 5.75 10.09
N PHE A 188 -3.15 5.81 10.01
CA PHE A 188 -3.93 5.07 9.05
C PHE A 188 -3.72 5.64 7.65
N THR A 189 -2.96 4.92 6.82
CA THR A 189 -2.47 5.39 5.50
C THR A 189 -3.01 4.53 4.36
N GLY A 190 -2.64 4.88 3.12
CA GLY A 190 -2.95 4.06 1.94
C GLY A 190 -2.45 2.62 2.04
N ARG A 191 -1.37 2.35 2.79
CA ARG A 191 -0.90 0.99 3.08
C ARG A 191 -1.92 0.19 3.91
N ALA A 192 -2.62 0.83 4.83
CA ALA A 192 -3.71 0.19 5.58
C ALA A 192 -4.80 -0.30 4.64
N ILE A 193 -5.21 0.53 3.65
CA ILE A 193 -6.22 0.14 2.66
C ILE A 193 -5.75 -1.07 1.86
N LYS A 194 -4.49 -1.08 1.43
CA LYS A 194 -3.91 -2.23 0.73
C LYS A 194 -3.97 -3.50 1.59
N ASN A 195 -3.57 -3.43 2.85
CA ASN A 195 -3.59 -4.59 3.76
C ASN A 195 -5.02 -5.10 3.98
N ILE A 196 -5.98 -4.19 4.15
CA ILE A 196 -7.40 -4.53 4.30
C ILE A 196 -7.91 -5.22 3.04
N THR A 197 -7.65 -4.67 1.86
CA THR A 197 -8.12 -5.26 0.59
C THR A 197 -7.44 -6.59 0.27
N ASP A 198 -6.17 -6.77 0.61
CA ASP A 198 -5.49 -8.05 0.47
C ASP A 198 -6.15 -9.09 1.40
N ALA A 199 -6.49 -8.74 2.65
CA ALA A 199 -7.18 -9.61 3.58
C ALA A 199 -8.60 -9.99 3.10
N VAL A 200 -9.34 -9.02 2.57
CA VAL A 200 -10.66 -9.26 1.95
C VAL A 200 -10.56 -10.25 0.79
N LYS A 201 -9.55 -10.09 -0.08
CA LYS A 201 -9.32 -11.01 -1.20
C LYS A 201 -8.96 -12.42 -0.73
N VAL A 202 -8.11 -12.55 0.30
CA VAL A 202 -7.78 -13.85 0.91
C VAL A 202 -9.04 -14.50 1.46
N ARG A 203 -9.89 -13.72 2.13
CA ARG A 203 -11.17 -14.22 2.68
C ARG A 203 -12.13 -14.68 1.58
N ALA A 204 -12.19 -14.01 0.45
CA ALA A 204 -12.97 -14.43 -0.71
C ALA A 204 -12.42 -15.70 -1.38
N MET A 205 -11.20 -16.12 -1.03
CA MET A 205 -10.56 -17.36 -1.45
C MET A 205 -10.64 -18.47 -0.40
N ASP A 206 -11.45 -18.30 0.65
CA ASP A 206 -11.71 -19.32 1.67
C ASP A 206 -12.72 -20.35 1.11
N PHE A 207 -12.21 -21.25 0.29
CA PHE A 207 -12.95 -22.35 -0.32
C PHE A 207 -12.09 -23.62 -0.29
N GLU A 208 -12.75 -24.75 -0.26
CA GLU A 208 -12.10 -26.06 -0.40
C GLU A 208 -11.89 -26.38 -1.89
N LEU A 209 -10.73 -26.93 -2.21
CA LEU A 209 -10.50 -27.45 -3.56
C LEU A 209 -11.35 -28.71 -3.75
N PRO A 210 -12.01 -28.89 -4.90
CA PRO A 210 -12.73 -30.14 -5.19
C PRO A 210 -11.80 -31.33 -5.09
N ASP A 211 -12.26 -32.41 -4.41
CA ASP A 211 -11.48 -33.63 -4.21
C ASP A 211 -11.00 -34.20 -5.53
N GLU A 212 -11.81 -34.14 -6.58
CA GLU A 212 -11.51 -34.59 -7.94
C GLU A 212 -10.22 -33.93 -8.50
N TRP A 213 -9.92 -32.70 -8.11
CA TRP A 213 -8.73 -31.98 -8.58
C TRP A 213 -7.44 -32.56 -7.99
N MET A 214 -7.56 -33.22 -6.84
CA MET A 214 -6.43 -33.86 -6.18
C MET A 214 -6.33 -35.34 -6.50
N GLU A 215 -7.46 -36.02 -6.69
CA GLU A 215 -7.51 -37.45 -7.02
C GLU A 215 -7.15 -37.72 -8.48
N GLU A 216 -7.50 -36.82 -9.39
CA GLU A 216 -7.22 -36.90 -10.83
C GLU A 216 -6.25 -35.80 -11.25
N PRO A 217 -4.90 -36.06 -11.20
CA PRO A 217 -3.89 -35.04 -11.44
C PRO A 217 -4.00 -34.28 -12.78
N ASP A 218 -4.54 -34.93 -13.79
CA ASP A 218 -4.73 -34.34 -15.12
C ASP A 218 -5.80 -33.22 -15.13
N ILE A 219 -6.72 -33.21 -14.17
CA ILE A 219 -7.76 -32.18 -14.09
C ILE A 219 -7.15 -30.86 -13.62
N PHE A 220 -6.26 -30.86 -12.62
CA PHE A 220 -5.72 -29.64 -12.05
C PHE A 220 -4.19 -29.67 -11.91
N LEU A 221 -3.61 -30.69 -11.27
CA LEU A 221 -2.20 -30.66 -10.86
C LEU A 221 -1.23 -30.50 -12.03
N PHE A 222 -1.52 -31.11 -13.18
CA PHE A 222 -0.67 -31.07 -14.38
C PHE A 222 -1.05 -29.95 -15.35
N LYS A 223 -2.10 -29.14 -15.07
CA LYS A 223 -2.41 -27.96 -15.88
C LYS A 223 -1.32 -26.89 -15.72
N ASP A 224 -1.17 -26.07 -16.75
CA ASP A 224 -0.32 -24.88 -16.68
C ASP A 224 -0.91 -23.82 -15.73
N TYR A 225 -0.12 -22.80 -15.46
CA TYR A 225 -0.47 -21.76 -14.50
C TYR A 225 -1.75 -20.99 -14.86
N GLU A 226 -1.95 -20.66 -16.14
CA GLU A 226 -3.11 -19.87 -16.57
C GLU A 226 -4.42 -20.67 -16.46
N HIS A 227 -4.40 -21.96 -16.80
CA HIS A 227 -5.55 -22.84 -16.57
C HIS A 227 -5.87 -22.97 -15.08
N LYS A 228 -4.86 -23.24 -14.23
CA LYS A 228 -5.05 -23.32 -12.78
C LYS A 228 -5.65 -22.04 -12.21
N LYS A 229 -5.13 -20.89 -12.63
CA LYS A 229 -5.62 -19.58 -12.22
C LYS A 229 -7.09 -19.35 -12.60
N GLY A 230 -7.48 -19.76 -13.81
CA GLY A 230 -8.89 -19.71 -14.26
C GLY A 230 -9.80 -20.58 -13.39
N MET A 231 -9.41 -21.85 -13.18
CA MET A 231 -10.17 -22.79 -12.36
C MET A 231 -10.34 -22.31 -10.92
N ILE A 232 -9.27 -21.78 -10.31
CA ILE A 232 -9.33 -21.19 -8.95
C ILE A 232 -10.22 -19.95 -8.93
N ALA A 233 -10.21 -19.14 -9.99
CA ALA A 233 -11.06 -17.96 -10.07
C ALA A 233 -12.56 -18.29 -10.01
N GLU A 234 -12.96 -19.44 -10.58
CA GLU A 234 -14.35 -19.92 -10.55
C GLU A 234 -14.82 -20.36 -9.14
N LEU A 235 -13.88 -20.73 -8.26
CA LEU A 235 -14.21 -21.10 -6.87
C LEU A 235 -14.32 -19.90 -5.93
N ARG A 236 -13.87 -18.74 -6.34
CA ARG A 236 -13.88 -17.55 -5.49
C ARG A 236 -15.27 -17.13 -5.12
N GLN A 237 -15.45 -16.81 -3.85
CA GLN A 237 -16.67 -16.18 -3.40
C GLN A 237 -16.67 -14.70 -3.82
N PRO A 238 -17.81 -14.14 -4.23
CA PRO A 238 -17.93 -12.69 -4.43
C PRO A 238 -17.60 -11.95 -3.14
N ILE A 239 -16.85 -10.86 -3.25
CA ILE A 239 -16.57 -10.00 -2.12
C ILE A 239 -17.85 -9.25 -1.75
N THR A 240 -18.25 -9.35 -0.48
CA THR A 240 -19.43 -8.68 0.04
C THR A 240 -19.05 -7.44 0.87
N VAL A 241 -20.00 -6.53 1.06
CA VAL A 241 -19.84 -5.37 1.95
C VAL A 241 -19.43 -5.81 3.34
N ASP A 242 -20.08 -6.86 3.88
CA ASP A 242 -19.77 -7.39 5.22
C ASP A 242 -18.32 -7.84 5.36
N MET A 243 -17.77 -8.52 4.35
CA MET A 243 -16.35 -8.89 4.36
C MET A 243 -15.45 -7.65 4.45
N VAL A 244 -15.77 -6.61 3.69
CA VAL A 244 -14.97 -5.37 3.68
C VAL A 244 -15.08 -4.66 5.02
N VAL A 245 -16.28 -4.45 5.56
CA VAL A 245 -16.50 -3.79 6.86
C VAL A 245 -15.79 -4.56 7.98
N GLN A 246 -15.92 -5.88 8.01
CA GLN A 246 -15.27 -6.72 9.03
C GLN A 246 -13.74 -6.63 8.96
N GLU A 247 -13.15 -6.62 7.77
CA GLU A 247 -11.70 -6.50 7.62
C GLU A 247 -11.20 -5.07 7.93
N ILE A 248 -11.97 -4.02 7.59
CA ILE A 248 -11.68 -2.65 8.03
C ILE A 248 -11.66 -2.60 9.56
N ASN A 249 -12.70 -3.10 10.22
CA ASN A 249 -12.83 -3.08 11.68
C ASN A 249 -11.71 -3.89 12.34
N ARG A 250 -11.43 -5.10 11.85
CA ARG A 250 -10.38 -5.96 12.38
C ARG A 250 -9.00 -5.30 12.30
N TYR A 251 -8.68 -4.69 11.16
CA TYR A 251 -7.41 -3.99 10.98
C TYR A 251 -7.32 -2.74 11.88
N ALA A 252 -8.34 -1.90 11.86
CA ALA A 252 -8.36 -0.66 12.63
C ALA A 252 -8.41 -0.92 14.15
N ASP A 253 -9.17 -1.90 14.64
CA ASP A 253 -9.14 -2.32 16.07
C ASP A 253 -7.73 -2.68 16.51
N SER A 254 -6.97 -3.39 15.67
CA SER A 254 -5.57 -3.71 15.92
C SER A 254 -4.72 -2.46 16.08
N GLU A 255 -4.85 -1.49 15.16
CA GLU A 255 -4.09 -0.23 15.20
C GLU A 255 -4.47 0.61 16.44
N PHE A 256 -5.76 0.77 16.74
CA PHE A 256 -6.24 1.51 17.92
C PHE A 256 -5.76 0.88 19.22
N ARG A 257 -5.76 -0.46 19.32
CA ARG A 257 -5.27 -1.19 20.51
C ARG A 257 -3.80 -0.95 20.80
N TYR A 258 -2.98 -0.76 19.79
CA TYR A 258 -1.54 -0.53 19.93
C TYR A 258 -1.18 0.95 20.02
N ALA A 259 -2.09 1.86 19.67
CA ALA A 259 -1.87 3.30 19.77
C ALA A 259 -1.57 3.76 21.20
N ASP A 260 -2.30 3.21 22.19
CA ASP A 260 -2.21 3.60 23.60
C ASP A 260 -0.95 3.06 24.32
N LYS A 261 -0.09 2.31 23.64
CA LYS A 261 1.09 1.69 24.25
C LYS A 261 2.42 2.32 23.85
N SER A 262 2.37 3.38 23.05
CA SER A 262 3.57 4.03 22.48
C SER A 262 3.94 5.37 23.13
N ASP A 263 3.29 5.76 24.24
CA ASP A 263 3.65 6.94 25.05
C ASP A 263 4.55 6.58 26.24
#